data_6d391cf6a3e864fa924f00983710ac15
#
_entry.id   6d391cf6a3e864fa924f00983710ac15
#
_cell.length_a   1.000
_cell.length_b   1.000
_cell.length_c   1.000
_cell.angle_alpha   90.00
_cell.angle_beta   90.00
_cell.angle_gamma   90.00
#
_symmetry.space_group_name_H-M   'P 1'
#
loop_
_entity.id
_entity.type
_entity.pdbx_description
1 polymer ?
#
loop_
_entity_poly.entity_id
_entity_poly.type
_entity_poly.pdbx_seq_one_letter_code
_entity_poly.pdbx_strand_id
1 'polypeptide(L)'
;PKRVAVVLGGDTSEREVSLHSGRAVLDALRNSGFDATGIDVSELLLKGRALDAFVGADRPDVVFLAIHGTPMEGGAAQGLFELLHLPYTGSGMLASALAMDKSATKVRLRSAGIPVPNGWIVRRGEPLPEDARAPLVVKPNREGSTVGLTFVDDLAQLPDAVRRALDYDESALIEERILGMEISVPVLGDRALPVVEIVPATGRYDFARKYLPGATEEIVPARLPEPVARLAQE
;
A
#
# COMPACT_ATOMS: atom_id res chain seq x y z
N PRO A 1 -20.69 7.78 -23.23
CA PRO A 1 -19.61 7.89 -22.24
C PRO A 1 -18.95 6.53 -22.02
N LYS A 2 -17.66 6.52 -21.63
CA LYS A 2 -16.97 5.28 -21.26
C LYS A 2 -17.59 4.72 -19.97
N ARG A 3 -17.78 3.41 -19.94
CA ARG A 3 -18.23 2.67 -18.75
C ARG A 3 -17.05 2.37 -17.85
N VAL A 4 -17.11 2.85 -16.61
CA VAL A 4 -16.05 2.70 -15.62
C VAL A 4 -16.56 1.86 -14.46
N ALA A 5 -15.94 0.72 -14.17
CA ALA A 5 -16.18 -0.01 -12.95
C ALA A 5 -15.22 0.49 -11.86
N VAL A 6 -15.74 1.03 -10.78
CA VAL A 6 -14.95 1.38 -9.59
C VAL A 6 -14.99 0.20 -8.63
N VAL A 7 -13.88 -0.52 -8.53
CA VAL A 7 -13.73 -1.68 -7.65
C VAL A 7 -13.30 -1.20 -6.27
N LEU A 8 -14.09 -1.52 -5.25
CA LEU A 8 -13.95 -1.03 -3.88
C LEU A 8 -14.31 -2.13 -2.86
N GLY A 9 -14.14 -1.86 -1.58
CA GLY A 9 -14.48 -2.78 -0.50
C GLY A 9 -13.40 -3.86 -0.29
N GLY A 10 -13.78 -5.12 -0.40
CA GLY A 10 -12.93 -6.25 -0.06
C GLY A 10 -13.12 -6.73 1.38
N ASP A 11 -12.36 -7.71 1.80
CA ASP A 11 -12.40 -8.33 3.13
C ASP A 11 -11.11 -8.12 3.95
N THR A 12 -10.36 -7.07 3.61
CA THR A 12 -9.09 -6.71 4.26
C THR A 12 -9.30 -5.80 5.47
N SER A 13 -8.26 -5.61 6.28
CA SER A 13 -8.22 -4.64 7.38
C SER A 13 -8.46 -3.19 6.91
N GLU A 14 -8.29 -2.91 5.61
CA GLU A 14 -8.44 -1.59 4.99
C GLU A 14 -9.79 -1.38 4.27
N ARG A 15 -10.77 -2.28 4.48
CA ARG A 15 -12.09 -2.23 3.82
C ARG A 15 -12.77 -0.85 3.91
N GLU A 16 -12.84 -0.25 5.09
CA GLU A 16 -13.51 1.05 5.28
C GLU A 16 -12.80 2.18 4.51
N VAL A 17 -11.48 2.15 4.44
CA VAL A 17 -10.68 3.09 3.64
C VAL A 17 -11.02 2.93 2.16
N SER A 18 -11.09 1.69 1.68
CA SER A 18 -11.46 1.37 0.30
C SER A 18 -12.88 1.82 -0.04
N LEU A 19 -13.85 1.59 0.84
CA LEU A 19 -15.21 2.07 0.65
C LEU A 19 -15.30 3.58 0.60
N HIS A 20 -14.55 4.29 1.43
CA HIS A 20 -14.53 5.76 1.46
C HIS A 20 -13.91 6.34 0.18
N SER A 21 -12.70 5.91 -0.16
CA SER A 21 -11.99 6.38 -1.37
C SER A 21 -12.73 6.00 -2.66
N GLY A 22 -13.27 4.78 -2.72
CA GLY A 22 -14.03 4.30 -3.86
C GLY A 22 -15.31 5.08 -4.11
N ARG A 23 -16.04 5.49 -3.05
CA ARG A 23 -17.22 6.37 -3.18
C ARG A 23 -16.85 7.74 -3.70
N ALA A 24 -15.79 8.35 -3.18
CA ALA A 24 -15.30 9.65 -3.64
C ALA A 24 -14.91 9.63 -5.12
N VAL A 25 -14.22 8.57 -5.56
CA VAL A 25 -13.87 8.36 -6.98
C VAL A 25 -15.12 8.17 -7.84
N LEU A 26 -16.09 7.36 -7.38
CA LEU A 26 -17.33 7.10 -8.10
C LEU A 26 -18.11 8.40 -8.34
N ASP A 27 -18.24 9.24 -7.31
CA ASP A 27 -18.92 10.54 -7.41
C ASP A 27 -18.17 11.50 -8.36
N ALA A 28 -16.84 11.55 -8.28
CA ALA A 28 -16.02 12.38 -9.16
C ALA A 28 -16.13 11.96 -10.63
N LEU A 29 -16.13 10.66 -10.92
CA LEU A 29 -16.29 10.13 -12.27
C LEU A 29 -17.68 10.46 -12.84
N ARG A 30 -18.75 10.27 -12.06
CA ARG A 30 -20.12 10.61 -12.47
C ARG A 30 -20.28 12.10 -12.74
N ASN A 31 -19.75 12.94 -11.87
CA ASN A 31 -19.75 14.39 -12.05
C ASN A 31 -18.94 14.84 -13.29
N SER A 32 -17.97 14.03 -13.71
CA SER A 32 -17.18 14.24 -14.93
C SER A 32 -17.80 13.64 -16.19
N GLY A 33 -19.02 13.08 -16.11
CA GLY A 33 -19.78 12.58 -17.26
C GLY A 33 -19.45 11.14 -17.68
N PHE A 34 -18.73 10.37 -16.84
CA PHE A 34 -18.53 8.95 -17.08
C PHE A 34 -19.74 8.13 -16.62
N ASP A 35 -19.97 7.01 -17.28
CA ASP A 35 -20.92 5.99 -16.82
C ASP A 35 -20.22 5.08 -15.79
N ALA A 36 -20.25 5.50 -14.52
CA ALA A 36 -19.48 4.86 -13.47
C ALA A 36 -20.36 4.05 -12.51
N THR A 37 -19.96 2.78 -12.28
CA THR A 37 -20.63 1.84 -11.38
C THR A 37 -19.66 1.36 -10.31
N GLY A 38 -20.08 1.39 -9.02
CA GLY A 38 -19.32 0.85 -7.91
C GLY A 38 -19.55 -0.66 -7.78
N ILE A 39 -18.47 -1.40 -7.57
CA ILE A 39 -18.48 -2.86 -7.41
C ILE A 39 -17.76 -3.22 -6.11
N ASP A 40 -18.50 -3.67 -5.10
CA ASP A 40 -17.91 -4.21 -3.89
C ASP A 40 -17.44 -5.65 -4.12
N VAL A 41 -16.11 -5.84 -4.05
CA VAL A 41 -15.50 -7.14 -4.35
C VAL A 41 -15.92 -8.21 -3.34
N SER A 42 -16.14 -7.87 -2.07
CA SER A 42 -16.58 -8.86 -1.08
C SER A 42 -17.95 -9.45 -1.43
N GLU A 43 -18.87 -8.65 -1.94
CA GLU A 43 -20.17 -9.13 -2.38
C GLU A 43 -20.07 -10.08 -3.58
N LEU A 44 -19.17 -9.79 -4.52
CA LEU A 44 -18.96 -10.66 -5.69
C LEU A 44 -18.35 -12.01 -5.29
N LEU A 45 -17.35 -12.00 -4.41
CA LEU A 45 -16.67 -13.21 -3.92
C LEU A 45 -17.63 -14.10 -3.13
N LEU A 46 -18.41 -13.51 -2.20
CA LEU A 46 -19.40 -14.24 -1.38
C LEU A 46 -20.52 -14.88 -2.21
N LYS A 47 -20.95 -14.25 -3.30
CA LYS A 47 -22.01 -14.74 -4.18
C LYS A 47 -21.51 -15.72 -5.24
N GLY A 48 -20.18 -16.00 -5.32
CA GLY A 48 -19.58 -16.84 -6.35
C GLY A 48 -19.73 -16.28 -7.78
N ARG A 49 -20.02 -14.98 -7.92
CA ARG A 49 -20.30 -14.27 -9.18
C ARG A 49 -19.24 -13.23 -9.51
N ALA A 50 -18.02 -13.46 -9.07
CA ALA A 50 -16.92 -12.49 -9.17
C ALA A 50 -16.68 -11.96 -10.60
N LEU A 51 -17.04 -12.74 -11.63
CA LEU A 51 -16.80 -12.36 -13.02
C LEU A 51 -17.99 -11.66 -13.67
N ASP A 52 -19.22 -11.84 -13.17
CA ASP A 52 -20.43 -11.38 -13.85
C ASP A 52 -20.43 -9.88 -14.15
N ALA A 53 -19.83 -9.08 -13.26
CA ALA A 53 -19.75 -7.63 -13.43
C ALA A 53 -18.70 -7.17 -14.47
N PHE A 54 -17.85 -8.07 -14.94
CA PHE A 54 -16.72 -7.75 -15.81
C PHE A 54 -16.79 -8.42 -17.19
N VAL A 55 -17.81 -9.22 -17.44
CA VAL A 55 -18.01 -9.95 -18.70
C VAL A 55 -19.39 -9.67 -19.30
N GLY A 56 -19.61 -10.07 -20.57
CA GLY A 56 -20.89 -9.91 -21.24
C GLY A 56 -21.10 -8.53 -21.88
N ALA A 57 -22.36 -8.21 -22.20
CA ALA A 57 -22.72 -6.99 -22.93
C ALA A 57 -22.49 -5.71 -22.12
N ASP A 58 -22.61 -5.79 -20.80
CA ASP A 58 -22.47 -4.66 -19.88
C ASP A 58 -21.06 -4.53 -19.26
N ARG A 59 -20.08 -5.27 -19.81
CA ARG A 59 -18.70 -5.18 -19.31
C ARG A 59 -18.21 -3.73 -19.36
N PRO A 60 -17.40 -3.30 -18.35
CA PRO A 60 -16.81 -1.96 -18.36
C PRO A 60 -15.75 -1.83 -19.45
N ASP A 61 -15.48 -0.59 -19.86
CA ASP A 61 -14.38 -0.26 -20.77
C ASP A 61 -13.04 -0.15 -20.00
N VAL A 62 -13.12 0.19 -18.70
CA VAL A 62 -11.97 0.32 -17.82
C VAL A 62 -12.36 0.08 -16.37
N VAL A 63 -11.44 -0.44 -15.57
CA VAL A 63 -11.61 -0.65 -14.15
C VAL A 63 -10.77 0.36 -13.36
N PHE A 64 -11.38 1.08 -12.43
CA PHE A 64 -10.69 1.90 -11.45
C PHE A 64 -10.52 1.09 -10.16
N LEU A 65 -9.28 0.83 -9.77
CA LEU A 65 -8.95 0.08 -8.55
C LEU A 65 -8.88 1.03 -7.35
N ALA A 66 -9.93 1.01 -6.51
CA ALA A 66 -9.99 1.71 -5.24
C ALA A 66 -9.94 0.73 -4.06
N ILE A 67 -9.37 -0.45 -4.29
CA ILE A 67 -9.18 -1.49 -3.27
C ILE A 67 -7.85 -1.29 -2.55
N HIS A 68 -7.81 -1.70 -1.27
CA HIS A 68 -6.61 -1.63 -0.42
C HIS A 68 -6.39 -2.96 0.28
N GLY A 69 -5.12 -3.26 0.56
CA GLY A 69 -4.70 -4.44 1.28
C GLY A 69 -4.61 -5.72 0.44
N THR A 70 -3.92 -6.70 1.02
CA THR A 70 -3.70 -8.03 0.44
C THR A 70 -4.96 -8.91 0.57
N PRO A 71 -5.29 -9.77 -0.43
CA PRO A 71 -4.50 -10.07 -1.65
C PRO A 71 -4.80 -9.16 -2.84
N MET A 72 -5.84 -8.33 -2.78
CA MET A 72 -6.36 -7.61 -3.95
C MET A 72 -5.39 -6.55 -4.48
N GLU A 73 -4.77 -5.75 -3.60
CA GLU A 73 -3.76 -4.76 -3.96
C GLU A 73 -2.41 -5.43 -4.33
N GLY A 74 -2.19 -6.65 -3.87
CA GLY A 74 -0.98 -7.45 -4.10
C GLY A 74 -0.92 -8.19 -5.44
N GLY A 75 -1.62 -7.74 -6.48
CA GLY A 75 -1.52 -8.28 -7.84
C GLY A 75 -2.65 -9.23 -8.25
N ALA A 76 -3.44 -9.76 -7.31
CA ALA A 76 -4.51 -10.71 -7.65
C ALA A 76 -5.62 -10.09 -8.51
N ALA A 77 -6.06 -8.88 -8.16
CA ALA A 77 -7.04 -8.15 -8.96
C ALA A 77 -6.49 -7.77 -10.33
N GLN A 78 -5.25 -7.29 -10.38
CA GLN A 78 -4.57 -6.96 -11.62
C GLN A 78 -4.47 -8.17 -12.55
N GLY A 79 -4.06 -9.33 -12.02
CA GLY A 79 -4.00 -10.59 -12.78
C GLY A 79 -5.36 -11.01 -13.33
N LEU A 80 -6.44 -10.86 -12.58
CA LEU A 80 -7.81 -11.10 -13.05
C LEU A 80 -8.15 -10.20 -14.25
N PHE A 81 -7.87 -8.89 -14.15
CA PHE A 81 -8.20 -7.95 -15.22
C PHE A 81 -7.30 -8.12 -16.45
N GLU A 82 -6.05 -8.55 -16.28
CA GLU A 82 -5.17 -8.94 -17.39
C GLU A 82 -5.75 -10.15 -18.15
N LEU A 83 -6.21 -11.19 -17.44
CA LEU A 83 -6.87 -12.36 -18.06
C LEU A 83 -8.15 -11.99 -18.79
N LEU A 84 -8.91 -11.02 -18.29
CA LEU A 84 -10.13 -10.53 -18.91
C LEU A 84 -9.88 -9.51 -20.02
N HIS A 85 -8.64 -9.14 -20.29
CA HIS A 85 -8.27 -8.06 -21.22
C HIS A 85 -9.03 -6.76 -20.91
N LEU A 86 -9.17 -6.42 -19.62
CA LEU A 86 -9.77 -5.18 -19.13
C LEU A 86 -8.67 -4.21 -18.70
N PRO A 87 -8.58 -3.03 -19.31
CA PRO A 87 -7.71 -1.97 -18.80
C PRO A 87 -8.08 -1.60 -17.37
N TYR A 88 -7.08 -1.34 -16.52
CA TYR A 88 -7.30 -0.92 -15.13
C TYR A 88 -6.30 0.16 -14.73
N THR A 89 -6.60 0.89 -13.65
CA THR A 89 -5.72 1.92 -13.09
C THR A 89 -4.68 1.31 -12.16
N GLY A 90 -3.49 1.95 -12.09
CA GLY A 90 -2.41 1.55 -11.21
C GLY A 90 -1.34 0.69 -11.89
N SER A 91 -0.49 0.09 -11.08
CA SER A 91 0.61 -0.76 -11.54
C SER A 91 0.14 -2.14 -11.98
N GLY A 92 0.91 -2.80 -12.86
CA GLY A 92 0.62 -4.16 -13.30
C GLY A 92 0.82 -5.21 -12.21
N MET A 93 0.35 -6.44 -12.47
CA MET A 93 0.33 -7.55 -11.50
C MET A 93 1.68 -7.78 -10.83
N LEU A 94 2.78 -7.90 -11.59
CA LEU A 94 4.10 -8.19 -11.04
C LEU A 94 4.61 -7.05 -10.14
N ALA A 95 4.43 -5.80 -10.57
CA ALA A 95 4.87 -4.63 -9.79
C ALA A 95 4.08 -4.52 -8.48
N SER A 96 2.75 -4.74 -8.53
CA SER A 96 1.88 -4.73 -7.35
C SER A 96 2.26 -5.83 -6.36
N ALA A 97 2.51 -7.06 -6.84
CA ALA A 97 2.94 -8.18 -6.00
C ALA A 97 4.30 -7.92 -5.32
N LEU A 98 5.26 -7.40 -6.07
CA LEU A 98 6.58 -7.05 -5.53
C LEU A 98 6.48 -5.90 -4.51
N ALA A 99 5.71 -4.86 -4.80
CA ALA A 99 5.55 -3.71 -3.91
C ALA A 99 4.87 -4.08 -2.58
N MET A 100 3.93 -5.03 -2.61
CA MET A 100 3.27 -5.49 -1.40
C MET A 100 4.19 -6.33 -0.51
N ASP A 101 5.11 -7.12 -1.06
CA ASP A 101 6.10 -7.88 -0.30
C ASP A 101 7.35 -7.01 -0.03
N LYS A 102 7.45 -6.49 1.20
CA LYS A 102 8.53 -5.56 1.59
C LYS A 102 9.92 -6.18 1.46
N SER A 103 10.05 -7.46 1.76
CA SER A 103 11.34 -8.16 1.64
C SER A 103 11.77 -8.30 0.17
N ALA A 104 10.84 -8.67 -0.71
CA ALA A 104 11.09 -8.74 -2.15
C ALA A 104 11.39 -7.35 -2.74
N THR A 105 10.62 -6.33 -2.33
CA THR A 105 10.89 -4.93 -2.69
C THR A 105 12.30 -4.50 -2.32
N LYS A 106 12.73 -4.79 -1.09
CA LYS A 106 14.10 -4.45 -0.62
C LYS A 106 15.18 -5.13 -1.44
N VAL A 107 15.00 -6.39 -1.81
CA VAL A 107 15.95 -7.11 -2.69
C VAL A 107 16.02 -6.41 -4.05
N ARG A 108 14.87 -6.05 -4.62
CA ARG A 108 14.81 -5.37 -5.92
C ARG A 108 15.46 -3.99 -5.88
N LEU A 109 15.16 -3.18 -4.85
CA LEU A 109 15.74 -1.84 -4.67
C LEU A 109 17.26 -1.91 -4.49
N ARG A 110 17.78 -2.81 -3.64
CA ARG A 110 19.22 -3.03 -3.48
C ARG A 110 19.90 -3.41 -4.79
N SER A 111 19.29 -4.28 -5.61
CA SER A 111 19.84 -4.66 -6.90
C SER A 111 19.90 -3.50 -7.91
N ALA A 112 19.08 -2.48 -7.69
CA ALA A 112 19.09 -1.23 -8.46
C ALA A 112 20.00 -0.15 -7.86
N GLY A 113 20.74 -0.46 -6.77
CA GLY A 113 21.62 0.51 -6.09
C GLY A 113 20.88 1.50 -5.18
N ILE A 114 19.60 1.30 -4.93
CA ILE A 114 18.79 2.17 -4.05
C ILE A 114 19.00 1.74 -2.60
N PRO A 115 19.40 2.65 -1.70
CA PRO A 115 19.56 2.35 -0.29
C PRO A 115 18.23 1.93 0.35
N VAL A 116 18.29 0.90 1.18
CA VAL A 116 17.15 0.45 2.00
C VAL A 116 17.65 0.14 3.41
N PRO A 117 16.80 0.29 4.44
CA PRO A 117 17.16 -0.05 5.82
C PRO A 117 17.72 -1.47 5.93
N ASN A 118 18.68 -1.71 6.80
CA ASN A 118 19.08 -3.07 7.14
C ASN A 118 18.00 -3.76 7.93
N GLY A 119 17.92 -5.10 7.85
CA GLY A 119 16.88 -5.79 8.57
C GLY A 119 16.83 -7.30 8.27
N TRP A 120 15.95 -7.97 8.97
CA TRP A 120 15.78 -9.42 8.99
C TRP A 120 14.32 -9.78 8.76
N ILE A 121 14.09 -10.93 8.14
CA ILE A 121 12.78 -11.58 8.11
C ILE A 121 12.78 -12.71 9.12
N VAL A 122 11.74 -12.78 9.93
CA VAL A 122 11.52 -13.82 10.93
C VAL A 122 10.13 -14.42 10.73
N ARG A 123 10.06 -15.74 10.66
CA ARG A 123 8.81 -16.51 10.61
C ARG A 123 8.46 -17.07 11.99
N ARG A 124 7.22 -17.51 12.12
CA ARG A 124 6.75 -18.12 13.37
C ARG A 124 7.61 -19.33 13.76
N GLY A 125 8.18 -19.27 14.96
CA GLY A 125 9.06 -20.33 15.49
C GLY A 125 10.54 -20.20 15.12
N GLU A 126 10.92 -19.23 14.28
CA GLU A 126 12.33 -18.93 14.01
C GLU A 126 12.96 -18.09 15.14
N PRO A 127 14.28 -18.25 15.37
CA PRO A 127 14.99 -17.43 16.35
C PRO A 127 15.04 -15.95 15.94
N LEU A 128 15.08 -15.08 16.93
CA LEU A 128 15.30 -13.65 16.68
C LEU A 128 16.77 -13.39 16.31
N PRO A 129 17.06 -12.35 15.51
CA PRO A 129 18.43 -12.03 15.12
C PRO A 129 19.24 -11.57 16.33
N GLU A 130 20.39 -12.22 16.58
CA GLU A 130 21.28 -11.93 17.71
C GLU A 130 22.04 -10.61 17.54
N ASP A 131 22.21 -10.18 16.31
CA ASP A 131 22.92 -8.94 15.92
C ASP A 131 21.98 -7.73 15.80
N ALA A 132 20.70 -7.87 16.07
CA ALA A 132 19.75 -6.74 16.10
C ALA A 132 20.15 -5.70 17.13
N ARG A 133 19.99 -4.42 16.80
CA ARG A 133 20.27 -3.28 17.70
C ARG A 133 19.12 -2.27 17.60
N ALA A 134 18.59 -1.85 18.74
CA ALA A 134 17.59 -0.77 18.81
C ALA A 134 18.25 0.59 18.45
N PRO A 135 17.47 1.54 17.89
CA PRO A 135 16.02 1.47 17.64
C PRO A 135 15.64 0.71 16.36
N LEU A 136 14.55 -0.04 16.43
CA LEU A 136 14.04 -0.86 15.33
C LEU A 136 12.59 -0.52 15.00
N VAL A 137 12.16 -0.94 13.82
CA VAL A 137 10.75 -1.02 13.40
C VAL A 137 10.45 -2.47 13.06
N VAL A 138 9.38 -3.01 13.66
CA VAL A 138 8.89 -4.36 13.37
C VAL A 138 7.51 -4.25 12.75
N LYS A 139 7.28 -4.95 11.64
CA LYS A 139 6.03 -4.89 10.88
C LYS A 139 5.78 -6.19 10.14
N PRO A 140 4.51 -6.52 9.80
CA PRO A 140 4.21 -7.61 8.88
C PRO A 140 4.86 -7.36 7.52
N ASN A 141 5.33 -8.42 6.85
CA ASN A 141 6.01 -8.27 5.57
C ASN A 141 5.07 -7.82 4.44
N ARG A 142 3.78 -8.26 4.47
CA ARG A 142 2.81 -8.06 3.37
C ARG A 142 1.55 -7.28 3.76
N GLU A 143 1.56 -6.56 4.87
CA GLU A 143 0.47 -5.66 5.28
C GLU A 143 0.74 -4.21 4.90
N GLY A 144 -0.36 -3.45 4.70
CA GLY A 144 -0.34 -2.00 4.44
C GLY A 144 -0.64 -1.16 5.67
N SER A 145 -0.76 0.15 5.46
CA SER A 145 -1.32 1.15 6.40
C SER A 145 -0.84 1.09 7.84
N THR A 146 0.41 0.66 8.08
CA THR A 146 0.99 0.51 9.43
C THR A 146 0.28 -0.50 10.34
N VAL A 147 -0.56 -1.37 9.80
CA VAL A 147 -1.18 -2.47 10.54
C VAL A 147 -0.08 -3.38 11.09
N GLY A 148 -0.16 -3.71 12.37
CA GLY A 148 0.83 -4.58 13.04
C GLY A 148 2.22 -3.98 13.22
N LEU A 149 2.46 -2.70 12.86
CA LEU A 149 3.74 -2.02 13.03
C LEU A 149 4.00 -1.68 14.49
N THR A 150 5.22 -1.94 14.96
CA THR A 150 5.69 -1.61 16.30
C THR A 150 7.06 -0.94 16.23
N PHE A 151 7.23 0.20 16.90
CA PHE A 151 8.53 0.81 17.17
C PHE A 151 9.14 0.14 18.39
N VAL A 152 10.40 -0.27 18.26
CA VAL A 152 11.17 -0.98 19.31
C VAL A 152 12.34 -0.10 19.71
N ASP A 153 12.23 0.59 20.82
CA ASP A 153 13.27 1.45 21.37
C ASP A 153 14.17 0.66 22.36
N ASP A 154 13.69 -0.49 22.88
CA ASP A 154 14.43 -1.42 23.75
C ASP A 154 14.28 -2.86 23.19
N LEU A 155 15.38 -3.60 23.10
CA LEU A 155 15.41 -4.98 22.61
C LEU A 155 14.54 -5.94 23.43
N ALA A 156 14.28 -5.64 24.70
CA ALA A 156 13.33 -6.42 25.52
C ALA A 156 11.90 -6.44 24.91
N GLN A 157 11.55 -5.46 24.10
CA GLN A 157 10.25 -5.36 23.41
C GLN A 157 10.20 -6.18 22.11
N LEU A 158 11.35 -6.60 21.58
CA LEU A 158 11.45 -7.24 20.26
C LEU A 158 10.61 -8.52 20.13
N PRO A 159 10.60 -9.46 21.10
CA PRO A 159 9.80 -10.67 21.00
C PRO A 159 8.30 -10.40 20.86
N ASP A 160 7.80 -9.43 21.63
CA ASP A 160 6.39 -9.04 21.60
C ASP A 160 6.02 -8.30 20.30
N ALA A 161 6.92 -7.47 19.79
CA ALA A 161 6.74 -6.77 18.52
C ALA A 161 6.64 -7.77 17.35
N VAL A 162 7.54 -8.76 17.31
CA VAL A 162 7.53 -9.82 16.29
C VAL A 162 6.25 -10.65 16.39
N ARG A 163 5.84 -11.05 17.60
CA ARG A 163 4.60 -11.79 17.79
C ARG A 163 3.39 -11.03 17.21
N ARG A 164 3.26 -9.71 17.52
CA ARG A 164 2.18 -8.87 16.98
C ARG A 164 2.21 -8.77 15.45
N ALA A 165 3.36 -8.63 14.84
CA ALA A 165 3.48 -8.62 13.39
C ALA A 165 3.05 -9.96 12.78
N LEU A 166 3.39 -11.08 13.42
CA LEU A 166 3.00 -12.43 13.01
C LEU A 166 1.52 -12.77 13.25
N ASP A 167 0.76 -11.92 13.93
CA ASP A 167 -0.71 -12.05 14.00
C ASP A 167 -1.38 -11.63 12.68
N TYR A 168 -0.68 -10.88 11.83
CA TYR A 168 -1.18 -10.34 10.56
C TYR A 168 -0.53 -10.98 9.31
N ASP A 169 0.64 -11.57 9.43
CA ASP A 169 1.35 -12.21 8.31
C ASP A 169 2.15 -13.43 8.80
N GLU A 170 2.54 -14.30 7.89
CA GLU A 170 3.41 -15.45 8.18
C GLU A 170 4.84 -15.05 8.50
N SER A 171 5.22 -13.82 8.13
CA SER A 171 6.57 -13.27 8.31
C SER A 171 6.55 -11.84 8.83
N ALA A 172 7.41 -11.58 9.81
CA ALA A 172 7.69 -10.26 10.36
C ALA A 172 8.99 -9.71 9.77
N LEU A 173 8.96 -8.46 9.31
CA LEU A 173 10.14 -7.71 8.91
C LEU A 173 10.59 -6.86 10.10
N ILE A 174 11.83 -7.09 10.54
CA ILE A 174 12.54 -6.29 11.54
C ILE A 174 13.52 -5.39 10.79
N GLU A 175 13.47 -4.09 10.99
CA GLU A 175 14.35 -3.14 10.32
C GLU A 175 14.97 -2.14 11.31
N GLU A 176 16.17 -1.66 11.00
CA GLU A 176 16.70 -0.47 11.65
C GLU A 176 15.74 0.71 11.42
N ARG A 177 15.51 1.50 12.46
CA ARG A 177 14.68 2.70 12.37
C ARG A 177 15.51 3.86 11.83
N ILE A 178 15.17 4.31 10.63
CA ILE A 178 15.79 5.49 10.03
C ILE A 178 15.08 6.74 10.58
N LEU A 179 15.88 7.67 11.10
CA LEU A 179 15.39 8.97 11.58
C LEU A 179 15.62 10.02 10.49
N GLY A 180 14.62 10.84 10.24
CA GLY A 180 14.70 11.89 9.23
C GLY A 180 13.34 12.40 8.80
N MET A 181 13.34 13.25 7.79
CA MET A 181 12.13 13.73 7.13
C MET A 181 11.48 12.56 6.37
N GLU A 182 10.18 12.37 6.56
CA GLU A 182 9.40 11.40 5.80
C GLU A 182 8.86 12.06 4.54
N ILE A 183 9.13 11.44 3.39
CA ILE A 183 8.70 11.94 2.08
C ILE A 183 8.02 10.85 1.27
N SER A 184 7.17 11.27 0.34
CA SER A 184 6.58 10.42 -0.70
C SER A 184 6.81 11.04 -2.06
N VAL A 185 7.10 10.21 -3.07
CA VAL A 185 7.24 10.65 -4.47
C VAL A 185 6.21 9.91 -5.30
N PRO A 186 5.05 10.52 -5.61
CA PRO A 186 4.06 9.91 -6.48
C PRO A 186 4.60 9.80 -7.92
N VAL A 187 4.23 8.72 -8.61
CA VAL A 187 4.57 8.52 -10.02
C VAL A 187 3.29 8.37 -10.83
N LEU A 188 3.17 9.14 -11.91
CA LEU A 188 2.06 9.07 -12.85
C LEU A 188 2.58 8.75 -14.26
N GLY A 189 2.28 7.54 -14.73
CA GLY A 189 2.86 7.01 -15.95
C GLY A 189 4.37 6.77 -15.77
N ASP A 190 5.19 7.52 -16.51
CA ASP A 190 6.65 7.50 -16.47
C ASP A 190 7.26 8.75 -15.79
N ARG A 191 6.41 9.60 -15.18
CA ARG A 191 6.82 10.88 -14.61
C ARG A 191 6.68 10.89 -13.09
N ALA A 192 7.77 11.17 -12.38
CA ALA A 192 7.74 11.52 -10.97
C ALA A 192 7.03 12.88 -10.78
N LEU A 193 6.13 12.95 -9.82
CA LEU A 193 5.43 14.17 -9.43
C LEU A 193 6.24 14.91 -8.33
N PRO A 194 5.84 16.13 -7.95
CA PRO A 194 6.49 16.84 -6.86
C PRO A 194 6.57 16.00 -5.58
N VAL A 195 7.70 16.10 -4.89
CA VAL A 195 7.92 15.40 -3.62
C VAL A 195 6.97 15.95 -2.57
N VAL A 196 6.32 15.05 -1.85
CA VAL A 196 5.42 15.34 -0.72
C VAL A 196 6.18 15.10 0.58
N GLU A 197 6.22 16.11 1.47
CA GLU A 197 6.71 15.96 2.83
C GLU A 197 5.54 15.55 3.74
N ILE A 198 5.75 14.51 4.55
CA ILE A 198 4.75 13.95 5.48
C ILE A 198 5.15 14.36 6.90
N VAL A 199 4.34 15.19 7.53
CA VAL A 199 4.61 15.74 8.87
C VAL A 199 3.54 15.28 9.84
N PRO A 200 3.74 14.15 10.54
CA PRO A 200 2.80 13.69 11.56
C PRO A 200 2.86 14.59 12.79
N ALA A 201 1.70 15.01 13.32
CA ALA A 201 1.58 15.94 14.43
C ALA A 201 2.32 15.51 15.71
N THR A 202 2.62 14.23 15.88
CA THR A 202 3.31 13.66 17.06
C THR A 202 4.65 13.00 16.75
N GLY A 203 5.22 13.26 15.57
CA GLY A 203 6.53 12.72 15.17
C GLY A 203 6.57 11.22 14.84
N ARG A 204 5.42 10.51 14.88
CA ARG A 204 5.31 9.10 14.46
C ARG A 204 4.09 8.94 13.55
N TYR A 205 4.31 8.37 12.36
CA TYR A 205 3.27 8.15 11.35
C TYR A 205 2.68 6.74 11.53
N ASP A 206 1.59 6.62 12.30
CA ASP A 206 0.86 5.37 12.55
C ASP A 206 -0.52 5.36 11.87
N PHE A 207 -1.24 4.23 11.99
CA PHE A 207 -2.55 4.04 11.36
C PHE A 207 -3.55 5.16 11.69
N ALA A 208 -3.67 5.55 12.95
CA ALA A 208 -4.61 6.58 13.35
C ALA A 208 -4.29 7.94 12.69
N ARG A 209 -3.00 8.25 12.52
CA ARG A 209 -2.55 9.52 11.92
C ARG A 209 -2.65 9.58 10.41
N LYS A 210 -2.71 8.42 9.74
CA LYS A 210 -2.97 8.35 8.29
C LYS A 210 -4.38 8.78 7.92
N TYR A 211 -5.37 8.50 8.77
CA TYR A 211 -6.78 8.63 8.40
C TYR A 211 -7.58 9.63 9.26
N LEU A 212 -7.02 10.13 10.37
CA LEU A 212 -7.67 11.18 11.17
C LEU A 212 -7.42 12.56 10.53
N PRO A 213 -8.48 13.32 10.20
CA PRO A 213 -8.33 14.67 9.66
C PRO A 213 -7.47 15.57 10.56
N GLY A 214 -6.46 16.22 9.98
CA GLY A 214 -5.56 17.13 10.70
C GLY A 214 -4.47 16.45 11.55
N ALA A 215 -4.38 15.12 11.55
CA ALA A 215 -3.34 14.40 12.30
C ALA A 215 -1.99 14.34 11.58
N THR A 216 -1.98 14.63 10.28
CA THR A 216 -0.78 14.72 9.43
C THR A 216 -0.92 15.90 8.50
N GLU A 217 0.14 16.68 8.34
CA GLU A 217 0.26 17.72 7.32
C GLU A 217 1.05 17.17 6.14
N GLU A 218 0.52 17.37 4.93
CA GLU A 218 1.18 17.02 3.66
C GLU A 218 1.60 18.31 2.97
N ILE A 219 2.90 18.51 2.81
CA ILE A 219 3.47 19.73 2.24
C ILE A 219 4.00 19.43 0.84
N VAL A 220 3.46 20.16 -0.16
CA VAL A 220 3.83 20.00 -1.57
C VAL A 220 4.18 21.34 -2.17
N PRO A 221 5.38 21.53 -2.73
CA PRO A 221 6.52 20.61 -2.71
C PRO A 221 7.14 20.50 -1.31
N ALA A 222 7.78 19.38 -1.03
CA ALA A 222 8.52 19.15 0.22
C ALA A 222 9.59 20.23 0.45
N ARG A 223 9.84 20.58 1.71
CA ARG A 223 10.86 21.56 2.13
C ARG A 223 12.27 20.98 2.06
N LEU A 224 12.63 20.43 0.89
CA LEU A 224 13.95 19.85 0.60
C LEU A 224 14.79 20.80 -0.25
N PRO A 225 16.14 20.77 -0.09
CA PRO A 225 17.03 21.33 -1.08
C PRO A 225 16.78 20.73 -2.46
N GLU A 226 16.79 21.55 -3.51
CA GLU A 226 16.46 21.12 -4.88
C GLU A 226 17.28 19.90 -5.37
N PRO A 227 18.61 19.76 -5.08
CA PRO A 227 19.35 18.58 -5.47
C PRO A 227 18.85 17.29 -4.79
N VAL A 228 18.37 17.39 -3.53
CA VAL A 228 17.83 16.24 -2.78
C VAL A 228 16.45 15.85 -3.33
N ALA A 229 15.61 16.84 -3.64
CA ALA A 229 14.31 16.58 -4.25
C ALA A 229 14.44 15.90 -5.61
N ARG A 230 15.39 16.33 -6.45
CA ARG A 230 15.69 15.67 -7.73
C ARG A 230 16.18 14.23 -7.54
N LEU A 231 17.12 14.00 -6.63
CA LEU A 231 17.61 12.66 -6.34
C LEU A 231 16.49 11.72 -5.86
N ALA A 232 15.52 12.25 -5.11
CA ALA A 232 14.37 11.47 -4.67
C ALA A 232 13.39 11.12 -5.82
N GLN A 233 13.38 11.90 -6.90
CA GLN A 233 12.53 11.71 -8.06
C GLN A 233 13.17 10.80 -9.15
N GLU A 234 14.47 10.57 -9.10
CA GLU A 234 15.23 9.67 -9.98
C GLU A 234 15.06 8.19 -9.55
#